data_26bb9f63fceb467a36610a8edd5fc34e
#
_entry.id   26bb9f63fceb467a36610a8edd5fc34e
#
_cell.length_a   1.000
_cell.length_b   1.000
_cell.length_c   1.000
_cell.angle_alpha   90.00
_cell.angle_beta   90.00
_cell.angle_gamma   90.00
#
_symmetry.space_group_name_H-M   'P 1'
#
loop_
_entity.id
_entity.type
_entity.pdbx_description
1 polymer ?
#
loop_
_entity_poly.entity_id
_entity_poly.type
_entity_poly.pdbx_seq_one_letter_code
_entity_poly.pdbx_strand_id
1 'polypeptide(L)'
;MSKLGNKESECEDSISFNLKKKRFAIADGASSSMFSDVWASCLTSNVIDLETDLFTNASDLFHILLPIAREEWYSRVEWNNLKWFQTNKSFQGSYSTLLYLEIKRMEERYLYRALCVGDSCMFVLGPGGTFYSFPYKKASQFNNSPKLIWTGRKTQTNNLDKLLPDFVTTGGYITEKNEIILATDALSKWLIETHNFSILRDLVVNDSGMRDYISNEIDAKRMRNDDISLIYLSFT
;
A
#
# COMPACT_ATOMS: atom_id res chain seq x y z
N MET A 1 -1.90 7.74 9.49
CA MET A 1 -1.82 9.17 9.92
C MET A 1 -2.12 10.03 8.72
N SER A 2 -3.12 10.90 8.81
CA SER A 2 -3.43 11.86 7.74
C SER A 2 -2.37 12.96 7.63
N LYS A 3 -2.29 13.58 6.46
CA LYS A 3 -1.48 14.80 6.20
C LYS A 3 -1.66 15.82 7.31
N LEU A 4 -0.60 16.53 7.67
CA LEU A 4 -0.72 17.65 8.62
C LEU A 4 -1.69 18.69 8.07
N GLY A 5 -2.68 19.06 8.89
CA GLY A 5 -3.76 19.97 8.51
C GLY A 5 -5.06 19.26 8.08
N ASN A 6 -5.02 17.97 7.78
CA ASN A 6 -6.19 17.17 7.43
C ASN A 6 -6.76 16.43 8.66
N LYS A 7 -8.04 16.04 8.58
CA LYS A 7 -8.67 15.14 9.54
C LYS A 7 -8.28 13.70 9.22
N GLU A 8 -8.34 12.82 10.21
CA GLU A 8 -8.09 11.38 10.01
C GLU A 8 -9.06 10.75 8.98
N SER A 9 -10.30 11.25 8.89
CA SER A 9 -11.28 10.84 7.89
C SER A 9 -10.97 11.28 6.47
N GLU A 10 -9.95 12.10 6.27
CA GLU A 10 -9.49 12.57 4.96
C GLU A 10 -8.23 11.82 4.50
N CYS A 11 -7.80 10.81 5.27
CA CYS A 11 -6.69 9.93 4.89
C CYS A 11 -7.10 9.06 3.70
N GLU A 12 -6.31 9.10 2.63
CA GLU A 12 -6.57 8.32 1.42
C GLU A 12 -5.83 6.98 1.43
N ASP A 13 -4.96 6.74 2.41
CA ASP A 13 -4.26 5.47 2.62
C ASP A 13 -5.18 4.40 3.21
N SER A 14 -4.91 3.16 2.89
CA SER A 14 -5.58 1.99 3.48
C SER A 14 -4.61 0.88 3.85
N ILE A 15 -4.88 0.24 4.98
CA ILE A 15 -4.14 -0.93 5.48
C ILE A 15 -5.13 -2.06 5.74
N SER A 16 -4.77 -3.27 5.34
CA SER A 16 -5.50 -4.49 5.70
C SER A 16 -4.53 -5.64 5.95
N PHE A 17 -4.91 -6.55 6.84
CA PHE A 17 -4.13 -7.76 7.09
C PHE A 17 -5.00 -8.95 7.51
N ASN A 18 -4.53 -10.14 7.18
CA ASN A 18 -5.11 -11.41 7.62
C ASN A 18 -4.01 -12.26 8.26
N LEU A 19 -3.98 -12.30 9.60
CA LEU A 19 -2.95 -13.01 10.35
C LEU A 19 -3.00 -14.53 10.15
N LYS A 20 -4.19 -15.10 9.91
CA LYS A 20 -4.34 -16.55 9.66
C LYS A 20 -3.72 -16.93 8.33
N LYS A 21 -3.97 -16.16 7.28
CA LYS A 21 -3.39 -16.34 5.94
C LYS A 21 -1.99 -15.75 5.83
N LYS A 22 -1.52 -14.98 6.83
CA LYS A 22 -0.25 -14.22 6.82
C LYS A 22 -0.12 -13.32 5.60
N ARG A 23 -1.15 -12.53 5.37
CA ARG A 23 -1.29 -11.60 4.26
C ARG A 23 -1.43 -10.18 4.77
N PHE A 24 -0.76 -9.26 4.10
CA PHE A 24 -0.67 -7.86 4.48
C PHE A 24 -0.75 -7.01 3.23
N ALA A 25 -1.54 -5.95 3.29
CA ALA A 25 -1.72 -5.04 2.17
C ALA A 25 -1.74 -3.60 2.64
N ILE A 26 -1.13 -2.72 1.84
CA ILE A 26 -1.16 -1.27 2.01
C ILE A 26 -1.39 -0.65 0.65
N ALA A 27 -2.17 0.42 0.61
CA ALA A 27 -2.50 1.15 -0.60
C ALA A 27 -2.59 2.65 -0.30
N ASP A 28 -2.15 3.46 -1.24
CA ASP A 28 -2.24 4.91 -1.24
C ASP A 28 -3.21 5.34 -2.34
N GLY A 29 -4.28 6.03 -1.95
CA GLY A 29 -5.30 6.55 -2.83
C GLY A 29 -4.89 7.87 -3.48
N ALA A 30 -4.93 7.96 -4.81
CA ALA A 30 -4.50 9.16 -5.50
C ALA A 30 -5.42 10.36 -5.24
N SER A 31 -4.94 11.40 -4.56
CA SER A 31 -5.68 12.63 -4.21
C SER A 31 -6.26 13.37 -5.42
N SER A 32 -5.79 13.10 -6.64
CA SER A 32 -6.33 13.65 -7.87
C SER A 32 -7.68 13.04 -8.30
N SER A 33 -8.03 11.87 -7.75
CA SER A 33 -9.28 11.15 -8.04
C SER A 33 -10.29 11.27 -6.89
N MET A 34 -11.57 11.00 -7.17
CA MET A 34 -12.60 10.98 -6.14
C MET A 34 -12.76 9.57 -5.58
N PHE A 35 -13.01 9.46 -4.27
CA PHE A 35 -13.20 8.19 -3.58
C PHE A 35 -12.00 7.25 -3.68
N SER A 36 -10.80 7.84 -3.72
CA SER A 36 -9.54 7.11 -3.74
C SER A 36 -9.30 6.35 -2.45
N ASP A 37 -9.71 6.90 -1.31
CA ASP A 37 -9.78 6.25 0.00
C ASP A 37 -10.63 4.98 -0.01
N VAL A 38 -11.84 5.05 -0.60
CA VAL A 38 -12.73 3.89 -0.78
C VAL A 38 -12.08 2.86 -1.70
N TRP A 39 -11.42 3.31 -2.78
CA TRP A 39 -10.75 2.40 -3.71
C TRP A 39 -9.56 1.69 -3.07
N ALA A 40 -8.69 2.43 -2.38
CA ALA A 40 -7.58 1.86 -1.62
C ALA A 40 -8.08 0.82 -0.60
N SER A 41 -9.17 1.13 0.11
CA SER A 41 -9.82 0.21 1.05
C SER A 41 -10.36 -1.06 0.36
N CYS A 42 -11.03 -0.94 -0.78
CA CYS A 42 -11.53 -2.11 -1.52
C CYS A 42 -10.38 -3.00 -2.02
N LEU A 43 -9.27 -2.42 -2.49
CA LEU A 43 -8.12 -3.19 -2.93
C LEU A 43 -7.47 -3.96 -1.78
N THR A 44 -7.20 -3.28 -0.65
CA THR A 44 -6.49 -3.89 0.48
C THR A 44 -7.33 -4.95 1.19
N SER A 45 -8.62 -4.69 1.43
CA SER A 45 -9.51 -5.62 2.13
C SER A 45 -9.77 -6.89 1.31
N ASN A 46 -9.97 -6.76 0.01
CA ASN A 46 -10.25 -7.94 -0.81
C ASN A 46 -9.00 -8.79 -1.07
N VAL A 47 -7.82 -8.18 -1.32
CA VAL A 47 -6.62 -8.97 -1.66
C VAL A 47 -6.17 -9.91 -0.55
N ILE A 48 -6.32 -9.52 0.71
CA ILE A 48 -5.92 -10.36 1.86
C ILE A 48 -6.82 -11.59 2.05
N ASP A 49 -8.05 -11.55 1.55
CA ASP A 49 -9.04 -12.62 1.73
C ASP A 49 -9.22 -13.53 0.52
N LEU A 50 -8.61 -13.24 -0.62
CA LEU A 50 -8.69 -14.08 -1.81
C LEU A 50 -8.33 -15.55 -1.49
N GLU A 51 -8.96 -16.48 -2.20
CA GLU A 51 -8.59 -17.89 -2.11
C GLU A 51 -7.31 -18.22 -2.89
N THR A 52 -7.00 -17.45 -3.92
CA THR A 52 -5.71 -17.55 -4.65
C THR A 52 -4.56 -16.93 -3.86
N ASP A 53 -3.33 -17.33 -4.18
CA ASP A 53 -2.11 -16.83 -3.53
C ASP A 53 -1.05 -16.38 -4.56
N LEU A 54 -0.11 -15.53 -4.11
CA LEU A 54 1.02 -15.06 -4.93
C LEU A 54 2.02 -16.18 -5.28
N PHE A 55 2.01 -17.28 -4.54
CA PHE A 55 2.94 -18.38 -4.79
C PHE A 55 2.54 -19.21 -6.00
N THR A 56 1.28 -19.09 -6.44
CA THR A 56 0.76 -19.77 -7.64
C THR A 56 1.00 -18.91 -8.89
N ASN A 57 0.30 -17.80 -9.02
CA ASN A 57 0.44 -16.91 -10.18
C ASN A 57 0.01 -15.47 -9.83
N ALA A 58 0.93 -14.53 -9.94
CA ALA A 58 0.66 -13.12 -9.62
C ALA A 58 -0.31 -12.46 -10.60
N SER A 59 -0.35 -12.88 -11.87
CA SER A 59 -1.28 -12.31 -12.86
C SER A 59 -2.72 -12.71 -12.56
N ASP A 60 -2.95 -13.96 -12.15
CA ASP A 60 -4.28 -14.48 -11.84
C ASP A 60 -4.90 -13.74 -10.64
N LEU A 61 -4.06 -13.24 -9.72
CA LEU A 61 -4.52 -12.46 -8.59
C LEU A 61 -5.33 -11.24 -9.04
N PHE A 62 -4.86 -10.47 -10.02
CA PHE A 62 -5.59 -9.30 -10.51
C PHE A 62 -6.84 -9.65 -11.30
N HIS A 63 -6.86 -10.78 -12.01
CA HIS A 63 -8.07 -11.25 -12.69
C HIS A 63 -9.21 -11.54 -11.72
N ILE A 64 -8.89 -11.98 -10.50
CA ILE A 64 -9.88 -12.25 -9.46
C ILE A 64 -10.15 -11.00 -8.62
N LEU A 65 -9.11 -10.28 -8.19
CA LEU A 65 -9.22 -9.12 -7.30
C LEU A 65 -10.03 -7.98 -7.93
N LEU A 66 -9.68 -7.58 -9.16
CA LEU A 66 -10.22 -6.34 -9.73
C LEU A 66 -11.74 -6.36 -9.95
N PRO A 67 -12.37 -7.44 -10.46
CA PRO A 67 -13.82 -7.50 -10.56
C PRO A 67 -14.51 -7.33 -9.19
N ILE A 68 -14.03 -8.03 -8.16
CA ILE A 68 -14.61 -7.97 -6.80
C ILE A 68 -14.45 -6.57 -6.20
N ALA A 69 -13.23 -6.03 -6.22
CA ALA A 69 -12.94 -4.71 -5.65
C ALA A 69 -13.71 -3.58 -6.38
N ARG A 70 -13.90 -3.68 -7.70
CA ARG A 70 -14.68 -2.72 -8.49
C ARG A 70 -16.16 -2.76 -8.14
N GLU A 71 -16.74 -3.95 -8.01
CA GLU A 71 -18.14 -4.11 -7.62
C GLU A 71 -18.38 -3.53 -6.22
N GLU A 72 -17.49 -3.82 -5.27
CA GLU A 72 -17.56 -3.26 -3.92
C GLU A 72 -17.42 -1.73 -3.95
N TRP A 73 -16.43 -1.18 -4.68
CA TRP A 73 -16.26 0.27 -4.81
C TRP A 73 -17.53 0.94 -5.36
N TYR A 74 -18.12 0.38 -6.43
CA TYR A 74 -19.37 0.90 -6.98
C TYR A 74 -20.52 0.85 -6.00
N SER A 75 -20.59 -0.16 -5.14
CA SER A 75 -21.64 -0.29 -4.13
C SER A 75 -21.46 0.67 -2.94
N ARG A 76 -20.19 0.99 -2.58
CA ARG A 76 -19.87 1.85 -1.43
C ARG A 76 -19.97 3.35 -1.72
N VAL A 77 -19.85 3.74 -2.98
CA VAL A 77 -19.96 5.16 -3.37
C VAL A 77 -21.42 5.60 -3.43
N GLU A 78 -21.76 6.65 -2.69
CA GLU A 78 -23.12 7.21 -2.66
C GLU A 78 -23.40 8.09 -3.88
N TRP A 79 -23.60 7.48 -5.04
CA TRP A 79 -23.75 8.16 -6.34
C TRP A 79 -24.87 9.20 -6.37
N ASN A 80 -25.96 8.97 -5.63
CA ASN A 80 -27.14 9.85 -5.64
C ASN A 80 -26.93 11.16 -4.86
N ASN A 81 -25.90 11.23 -4.01
CA ASN A 81 -25.60 12.40 -3.17
C ASN A 81 -24.55 13.31 -3.80
N LEU A 82 -24.07 13.00 -5.01
CA LEU A 82 -23.04 13.78 -5.67
C LEU A 82 -23.59 15.09 -6.25
N LYS A 83 -22.85 16.17 -6.03
CA LYS A 83 -23.06 17.44 -6.73
C LYS A 83 -22.67 17.25 -8.21
N TRP A 84 -23.25 18.05 -9.11
CA TRP A 84 -23.05 17.93 -10.56
C TRP A 84 -21.55 17.92 -10.99
N PHE A 85 -20.70 18.73 -10.35
CA PHE A 85 -19.26 18.76 -10.64
C PHE A 85 -18.52 17.53 -10.12
N GLN A 86 -18.99 16.95 -9.03
CA GLN A 86 -18.47 15.69 -8.49
C GLN A 86 -18.84 14.51 -9.39
N THR A 87 -20.06 14.51 -9.95
CA THR A 87 -20.53 13.49 -10.86
C THR A 87 -19.62 13.36 -12.08
N ASN A 88 -19.26 14.48 -12.71
CA ASN A 88 -18.36 14.46 -13.88
C ASN A 88 -16.95 13.90 -13.53
N LYS A 89 -16.41 14.25 -12.38
CA LYS A 89 -15.11 13.78 -11.93
C LYS A 89 -15.16 12.30 -11.51
N SER A 90 -16.22 11.86 -10.84
CA SER A 90 -16.39 10.48 -10.39
C SER A 90 -16.54 9.48 -11.55
N PHE A 91 -17.09 9.90 -12.69
CA PHE A 91 -17.13 9.07 -13.90
C PHE A 91 -15.73 8.75 -14.48
N GLN A 92 -14.69 9.50 -14.09
CA GLN A 92 -13.32 9.18 -14.47
C GLN A 92 -12.77 7.98 -13.70
N GLY A 93 -13.45 7.57 -12.63
CA GLY A 93 -13.02 6.50 -11.73
C GLY A 93 -12.01 6.99 -10.68
N SER A 94 -11.56 6.07 -9.88
CA SER A 94 -10.53 6.26 -8.85
C SER A 94 -9.24 5.54 -9.19
N TYR A 95 -8.17 6.01 -8.56
CA TYR A 95 -6.82 5.48 -8.73
C TYR A 95 -6.17 5.22 -7.37
N SER A 96 -5.42 4.15 -7.25
CA SER A 96 -4.66 3.83 -6.04
C SER A 96 -3.44 2.97 -6.35
N THR A 97 -2.44 3.03 -5.50
CA THR A 97 -1.35 2.05 -5.45
C THR A 97 -1.83 0.75 -4.79
N LEU A 98 -1.02 -0.28 -4.80
CA LEU A 98 -1.18 -1.49 -3.98
C LEU A 98 0.17 -2.13 -3.75
N LEU A 99 0.54 -2.33 -2.50
CA LEU A 99 1.62 -3.20 -2.09
C LEU A 99 1.04 -4.35 -1.27
N TYR A 100 1.21 -5.57 -1.75
CA TYR A 100 0.69 -6.78 -1.13
C TYR A 100 1.83 -7.74 -0.80
N LEU A 101 1.82 -8.26 0.42
CA LEU A 101 2.79 -9.20 0.95
C LEU A 101 2.08 -10.47 1.43
N GLU A 102 2.61 -11.63 1.03
CA GLU A 102 2.21 -12.92 1.55
C GLU A 102 3.41 -13.69 2.09
N ILE A 103 3.24 -14.34 3.25
CA ILE A 103 4.28 -15.06 3.95
C ILE A 103 3.83 -16.51 4.21
N LYS A 104 4.69 -17.47 3.89
CA LYS A 104 4.50 -18.88 4.24
C LYS A 104 5.57 -19.33 5.22
N ARG A 105 5.17 -19.96 6.32
CA ARG A 105 6.11 -20.58 7.25
C ARG A 105 6.66 -21.88 6.62
N MET A 106 7.96 -22.00 6.63
CA MET A 106 8.70 -23.21 6.36
C MET A 106 9.27 -23.75 7.70
N GLU A 107 10.01 -24.84 7.71
CA GLU A 107 10.49 -25.45 8.96
C GLU A 107 11.29 -24.47 9.84
N GLU A 108 12.40 -23.90 9.32
CA GLU A 108 13.29 -23.01 10.07
C GLU A 108 13.33 -21.57 9.54
N ARG A 109 12.49 -21.24 8.56
CA ARG A 109 12.48 -19.94 7.89
C ARG A 109 11.09 -19.61 7.35
N TYR A 110 10.94 -18.40 6.87
CA TYR A 110 9.73 -17.96 6.20
C TYR A 110 10.06 -17.65 4.74
N LEU A 111 9.18 -18.09 3.85
CA LEU A 111 9.18 -17.70 2.45
C LEU A 111 8.22 -16.53 2.30
N TYR A 112 8.67 -15.41 1.73
CA TYR A 112 7.79 -14.30 1.42
C TYR A 112 7.71 -14.06 -0.08
N ARG A 113 6.57 -13.54 -0.52
CA ARG A 113 6.36 -12.93 -1.84
C ARG A 113 5.63 -11.62 -1.68
N ALA A 114 6.05 -10.62 -2.46
CA ALA A 114 5.39 -9.33 -2.52
C ALA A 114 5.09 -8.94 -3.97
N LEU A 115 4.00 -8.21 -4.14
CA LEU A 115 3.54 -7.63 -5.39
C LEU A 115 3.31 -6.14 -5.16
N CYS A 116 3.76 -5.30 -6.10
CA CYS A 116 3.57 -3.86 -6.02
C CYS A 116 3.09 -3.27 -7.35
N VAL A 117 2.10 -2.39 -7.23
CA VAL A 117 1.71 -1.39 -8.23
C VAL A 117 1.87 -0.03 -7.57
N GLY A 118 2.77 0.79 -8.07
CA GLY A 118 3.04 2.13 -7.53
C GLY A 118 4.36 2.24 -6.79
N ASP A 119 4.40 3.12 -5.80
CA ASP A 119 5.60 3.58 -5.09
C ASP A 119 5.57 3.36 -3.56
N SER A 120 4.54 2.72 -3.04
CA SER A 120 4.62 2.13 -1.70
C SER A 120 5.73 1.08 -1.65
N CYS A 121 6.54 1.05 -0.59
CA CYS A 121 7.69 0.17 -0.53
C CYS A 121 7.65 -0.82 0.63
N MET A 122 8.23 -1.99 0.37
CA MET A 122 8.57 -2.99 1.37
C MET A 122 10.07 -2.92 1.68
N PHE A 123 10.40 -3.01 2.96
CA PHE A 123 11.77 -3.13 3.45
C PHE A 123 11.91 -4.43 4.23
N VAL A 124 12.90 -5.23 3.88
CA VAL A 124 13.30 -6.41 4.64
C VAL A 124 14.58 -6.07 5.37
N LEU A 125 14.50 -6.00 6.69
CA LEU A 125 15.62 -5.64 7.55
C LEU A 125 16.30 -6.92 8.03
N GLY A 126 17.62 -6.94 7.92
CA GLY A 126 18.46 -8.05 8.38
C GLY A 126 19.31 -7.68 9.58
N PRO A 127 19.98 -8.67 10.18
CA PRO A 127 20.94 -8.44 11.24
C PRO A 127 22.06 -7.47 10.81
N GLY A 128 22.56 -6.67 11.75
CA GLY A 128 23.67 -5.76 11.51
C GLY A 128 23.29 -4.50 10.69
N GLY A 129 22.01 -4.16 10.59
CA GLY A 129 21.55 -2.95 9.90
C GLY A 129 21.49 -3.09 8.37
N THR A 130 21.63 -4.30 7.85
CA THR A 130 21.40 -4.56 6.42
C THR A 130 19.93 -4.44 6.07
N PHE A 131 19.62 -3.93 4.88
CA PHE A 131 18.22 -3.92 4.41
C PHE A 131 18.13 -4.14 2.90
N TYR A 132 16.97 -4.62 2.48
CA TYR A 132 16.55 -4.73 1.08
C TYR A 132 15.26 -3.94 0.92
N SER A 133 15.15 -3.12 -0.13
CA SER A 133 13.93 -2.38 -0.45
C SER A 133 13.33 -2.81 -1.80
N PHE A 134 12.01 -2.75 -1.90
CA PHE A 134 11.23 -3.11 -3.08
C PHE A 134 9.95 -2.26 -3.13
N PRO A 135 9.52 -1.74 -4.29
CA PRO A 135 10.12 -1.84 -5.61
C PRO A 135 11.30 -0.86 -5.80
N TYR A 136 11.36 0.24 -5.06
CA TYR A 136 12.36 1.29 -5.22
C TYR A 136 13.56 1.09 -4.30
N LYS A 137 14.73 1.46 -4.81
CA LYS A 137 16.03 1.37 -4.10
C LYS A 137 16.69 2.71 -3.86
N LYS A 138 16.21 3.76 -4.52
CA LYS A 138 16.75 5.12 -4.46
C LYS A 138 15.62 6.12 -4.39
N ALA A 139 15.78 7.18 -3.61
CA ALA A 139 14.83 8.27 -3.48
C ALA A 139 14.51 8.96 -4.82
N SER A 140 15.46 8.99 -5.75
CA SER A 140 15.26 9.55 -7.09
C SER A 140 14.26 8.79 -7.97
N GLN A 141 13.82 7.59 -7.56
CA GLN A 141 12.81 6.82 -8.29
C GLN A 141 11.39 7.27 -7.98
N PHE A 142 11.19 7.95 -6.82
CA PHE A 142 9.90 8.54 -6.48
C PHE A 142 9.64 9.78 -7.35
N ASN A 143 8.50 9.77 -8.01
CA ASN A 143 8.05 10.88 -8.86
C ASN A 143 6.56 11.15 -8.63
N ASN A 144 6.02 12.19 -9.24
CA ASN A 144 4.62 12.58 -9.05
C ASN A 144 3.64 11.81 -9.96
N SER A 145 4.08 10.74 -10.61
CA SER A 145 3.27 9.96 -11.56
C SER A 145 3.55 8.46 -11.40
N PRO A 146 3.29 7.88 -10.21
CA PRO A 146 3.43 6.46 -10.01
C PRO A 146 2.43 5.68 -10.89
N LYS A 147 2.71 4.41 -11.13
CA LYS A 147 1.72 3.50 -11.71
C LYS A 147 0.59 3.28 -10.72
N LEU A 148 -0.64 3.26 -11.22
CA LEU A 148 -1.82 3.17 -10.37
C LEU A 148 -2.80 2.12 -10.90
N ILE A 149 -3.57 1.54 -10.00
CA ILE A 149 -4.70 0.67 -10.31
C ILE A 149 -5.95 1.53 -10.47
N TRP A 150 -6.58 1.40 -11.62
CA TRP A 150 -7.79 2.14 -11.96
C TRP A 150 -9.05 1.32 -11.71
N THR A 151 -10.08 1.94 -11.14
CA THR A 151 -11.40 1.30 -10.95
C THR A 151 -12.09 0.93 -12.27
N GLY A 152 -11.75 1.59 -13.38
CA GLY A 152 -12.51 1.48 -14.64
C GLY A 152 -13.74 2.42 -14.66
N ARG A 153 -14.43 2.44 -15.78
CA ARG A 153 -15.69 3.14 -15.96
C ARG A 153 -16.85 2.14 -15.96
N LYS A 154 -17.96 2.48 -15.33
CA LYS A 154 -19.17 1.64 -15.26
C LYS A 154 -19.68 1.20 -16.66
N THR A 155 -19.40 1.99 -17.70
CA THR A 155 -19.84 1.73 -19.09
C THR A 155 -18.88 0.87 -19.91
N GLN A 156 -17.71 0.48 -19.35
CA GLN A 156 -16.65 -0.24 -20.08
C GLN A 156 -16.48 -1.69 -19.62
N THR A 157 -17.53 -2.29 -19.06
CA THR A 157 -17.48 -3.65 -18.46
C THR A 157 -17.00 -4.76 -19.40
N ASN A 158 -17.09 -4.58 -20.72
CA ASN A 158 -16.77 -5.63 -21.70
C ASN A 158 -15.28 -5.72 -22.08
N ASN A 159 -14.38 -4.85 -21.56
CA ASN A 159 -12.95 -4.82 -21.88
C ASN A 159 -12.04 -4.68 -20.65
N LEU A 160 -12.50 -5.04 -19.46
CA LEU A 160 -11.74 -4.88 -18.21
C LEU A 160 -10.49 -5.76 -18.15
N ASP A 161 -10.45 -6.88 -18.87
CA ASP A 161 -9.27 -7.75 -18.95
C ASP A 161 -8.04 -7.07 -19.58
N LYS A 162 -8.27 -6.02 -20.39
CA LYS A 162 -7.18 -5.21 -20.97
C LYS A 162 -6.63 -4.13 -20.02
N LEU A 163 -7.22 -3.99 -18.84
CA LEU A 163 -6.89 -2.97 -17.84
C LEU A 163 -6.14 -3.55 -16.63
N LEU A 164 -5.39 -4.62 -16.84
CA LEU A 164 -4.49 -5.12 -15.79
C LEU A 164 -3.40 -4.08 -15.54
N PRO A 165 -3.12 -3.77 -14.27
CA PRO A 165 -2.07 -2.82 -13.94
C PRO A 165 -0.70 -3.43 -14.23
N ASP A 166 0.26 -2.59 -14.60
CA ASP A 166 1.66 -2.99 -14.60
C ASP A 166 2.14 -3.18 -13.17
N PHE A 167 2.46 -4.39 -12.80
CA PHE A 167 2.96 -4.73 -11.47
C PHE A 167 4.37 -5.30 -11.52
N VAL A 168 5.05 -5.24 -10.39
CA VAL A 168 6.33 -5.89 -10.16
C VAL A 168 6.22 -6.82 -8.95
N THR A 169 7.01 -7.88 -8.95
CA THR A 169 7.03 -8.87 -7.85
C THR A 169 8.43 -9.09 -7.33
N THR A 170 8.51 -9.50 -6.08
CA THR A 170 9.74 -9.99 -5.45
C THR A 170 9.43 -11.13 -4.50
N GLY A 171 10.45 -11.83 -4.06
CA GLY A 171 10.32 -12.87 -3.06
C GLY A 171 11.68 -13.32 -2.55
N GLY A 172 11.66 -13.99 -1.41
CA GLY A 172 12.87 -14.48 -0.78
C GLY A 172 12.60 -15.21 0.52
N TYR A 173 13.68 -15.55 1.21
CA TYR A 173 13.62 -16.21 2.50
C TYR A 173 14.06 -15.27 3.60
N ILE A 174 13.39 -15.35 4.73
CA ILE A 174 13.72 -14.63 5.97
C ILE A 174 13.70 -15.63 7.15
N THR A 175 14.32 -15.21 8.22
CA THR A 175 14.34 -15.94 9.51
C THR A 175 13.69 -15.06 10.59
N GLU A 176 13.57 -15.57 11.80
CA GLU A 176 13.07 -14.83 12.96
C GLU A 176 13.90 -13.56 13.31
N LYS A 177 15.14 -13.46 12.79
CA LYS A 177 16.03 -12.31 12.99
C LYS A 177 15.76 -11.16 12.01
N ASN A 178 14.87 -11.37 11.05
CA ASN A 178 14.48 -10.34 10.09
C ASN A 178 13.23 -9.62 10.56
N GLU A 179 13.04 -8.42 10.01
CA GLU A 179 11.84 -7.62 10.17
C GLU A 179 11.37 -7.17 8.80
N ILE A 180 10.08 -6.92 8.63
CA ILE A 180 9.54 -6.36 7.39
C ILE A 180 8.74 -5.10 7.73
N ILE A 181 8.95 -4.06 6.92
CA ILE A 181 8.15 -2.83 6.95
C ILE A 181 7.48 -2.69 5.59
N LEU A 182 6.19 -2.44 5.57
CA LEU A 182 5.47 -1.91 4.40
C LEU A 182 5.13 -0.46 4.71
N ALA A 183 5.37 0.46 3.77
CA ALA A 183 5.12 1.88 3.97
C ALA A 183 4.63 2.55 2.68
N THR A 184 3.77 3.57 2.81
CA THR A 184 3.36 4.44 1.72
C THR A 184 4.48 5.39 1.30
N ASP A 185 4.34 6.10 0.20
CA ASP A 185 5.41 6.78 -0.53
C ASP A 185 6.24 7.76 0.30
N ALA A 186 5.60 8.64 1.07
CA ALA A 186 6.29 9.68 1.86
C ALA A 186 7.25 9.06 2.89
N LEU A 187 6.77 8.06 3.64
CA LEU A 187 7.60 7.33 4.61
C LEU A 187 8.65 6.46 3.92
N SER A 188 8.28 5.82 2.81
CA SER A 188 9.19 4.99 2.02
C SER A 188 10.37 5.78 1.48
N LYS A 189 10.12 6.95 0.92
CA LYS A 189 11.16 7.84 0.42
C LYS A 189 12.09 8.29 1.54
N TRP A 190 11.51 8.72 2.67
CA TRP A 190 12.28 9.14 3.84
C TRP A 190 13.16 8.00 4.40
N LEU A 191 12.64 6.77 4.49
CA LEU A 191 13.42 5.60 4.93
C LEU A 191 14.60 5.29 3.98
N ILE A 192 14.40 5.41 2.67
CA ILE A 192 15.47 5.20 1.68
C ILE A 192 16.54 6.30 1.78
N GLU A 193 16.16 7.54 2.07
CA GLU A 193 17.10 8.67 2.18
C GLU A 193 17.90 8.64 3.48
N THR A 194 17.25 8.28 4.58
CA THR A 194 17.85 8.46 5.92
C THR A 194 18.38 7.16 6.52
N HIS A 195 17.87 6.02 6.12
CA HIS A 195 18.13 4.70 6.72
C HIS A 195 17.80 4.63 8.23
N ASN A 196 16.87 5.47 8.71
CA ASN A 196 16.49 5.58 10.12
C ASN A 196 15.53 4.48 10.58
N PHE A 197 15.78 3.23 10.19
CA PHE A 197 14.96 2.07 10.55
C PHE A 197 14.92 1.80 12.05
N SER A 198 16.03 2.05 12.77
CA SER A 198 16.08 1.87 14.23
C SER A 198 15.15 2.83 14.95
N ILE A 199 15.12 4.10 14.55
CA ILE A 199 14.22 5.10 15.13
C ILE A 199 12.76 4.70 14.87
N LEU A 200 12.44 4.30 13.64
CA LEU A 200 11.08 3.86 13.33
C LEU A 200 10.66 2.64 14.16
N ARG A 201 11.56 1.66 14.31
CA ARG A 201 11.31 0.49 15.17
C ARG A 201 10.99 0.91 16.60
N ASP A 202 11.82 1.78 17.18
CA ASP A 202 11.64 2.22 18.56
C ASP A 202 10.31 2.95 18.76
N LEU A 203 9.91 3.78 17.80
CA LEU A 203 8.62 4.48 17.81
C LEU A 203 7.42 3.53 17.69
N VAL A 204 7.52 2.51 16.85
CA VAL A 204 6.45 1.50 16.66
C VAL A 204 6.32 0.62 17.89
N VAL A 205 7.44 0.10 18.42
CA VAL A 205 7.44 -0.84 19.55
C VAL A 205 6.99 -0.17 20.84
N ASN A 206 7.36 1.08 21.06
CA ASN A 206 7.02 1.81 22.27
C ASN A 206 5.65 2.52 22.20
N ASP A 207 4.99 2.48 21.04
CA ASP A 207 3.69 3.12 20.77
C ASP A 207 3.61 4.57 21.27
N SER A 208 4.71 5.29 21.15
CA SER A 208 4.83 6.65 21.69
C SER A 208 5.61 7.59 20.77
N GLY A 209 5.04 8.78 20.55
CA GLY A 209 5.73 9.87 19.85
C GLY A 209 5.88 9.74 18.33
N MET A 210 5.29 8.73 17.69
CA MET A 210 5.37 8.56 16.23
C MET A 210 4.84 9.79 15.49
N ARG A 211 3.66 10.28 15.88
CA ARG A 211 3.05 11.46 15.27
C ARG A 211 3.92 12.71 15.44
N ASP A 212 4.43 12.95 16.65
CA ASP A 212 5.26 14.11 16.94
C ASP A 212 6.59 14.04 16.19
N TYR A 213 7.19 12.85 16.13
CA TYR A 213 8.42 12.63 15.36
C TYR A 213 8.22 12.94 13.88
N ILE A 214 7.18 12.37 13.26
CA ILE A 214 6.86 12.60 11.85
C ILE A 214 6.54 14.07 11.61
N SER A 215 5.78 14.73 12.48
CA SER A 215 5.48 16.16 12.36
C SER A 215 6.76 17.01 12.36
N ASN A 216 7.71 16.70 13.24
CA ASN A 216 9.01 17.38 13.29
C ASN A 216 9.84 17.14 12.00
N GLU A 217 9.78 15.94 11.40
CA GLU A 217 10.46 15.66 10.13
C GLU A 217 9.83 16.44 8.95
N ILE A 218 8.50 16.59 8.94
CA ILE A 218 7.77 17.38 7.94
C ILE A 218 8.09 18.86 8.10
N ASP A 219 8.01 19.41 9.33
CA ASP A 219 8.29 20.82 9.62
C ASP A 219 9.74 21.19 9.26
N ALA A 220 10.67 20.27 9.50
CA ALA A 220 12.06 20.42 9.11
C ALA A 220 12.31 20.20 7.60
N LYS A 221 11.27 19.92 6.78
CA LYS A 221 11.32 19.63 5.34
C LYS A 221 12.21 18.43 4.98
N ARG A 222 12.36 17.48 5.89
CA ARG A 222 13.05 16.21 5.64
C ARG A 222 12.11 15.09 5.20
N MET A 223 10.80 15.26 5.42
CA MET A 223 9.74 14.38 4.94
C MET A 223 8.67 15.20 4.23
N ARG A 224 8.06 14.63 3.18
CA ARG A 224 6.92 15.23 2.49
C ARG A 224 5.70 15.19 3.40
N ASN A 225 4.91 16.26 3.43
CA ASN A 225 3.60 16.26 4.08
C ASN A 225 2.60 15.51 3.21
N ASP A 226 2.42 14.25 3.51
CA ASP A 226 1.46 13.36 2.86
C ASP A 226 0.82 12.43 3.89
N ASP A 227 -0.18 11.64 3.45
CA ASP A 227 -0.70 10.56 4.27
C ASP A 227 0.41 9.54 4.53
N ILE A 228 0.46 8.98 5.72
CA ILE A 228 1.49 8.04 6.12
C ILE A 228 0.85 6.83 6.76
N SER A 229 1.10 5.70 6.13
CA SER A 229 0.68 4.40 6.63
C SER A 229 1.85 3.42 6.64
N LEU A 230 1.88 2.56 7.65
CA LEU A 230 2.89 1.51 7.74
C LEU A 230 2.34 0.23 8.37
N ILE A 231 2.94 -0.89 8.00
CA ILE A 231 2.84 -2.18 8.68
C ILE A 231 4.25 -2.59 9.09
N TYR A 232 4.44 -2.92 10.36
CA TYR A 232 5.69 -3.44 10.88
C TYR A 232 5.50 -4.89 11.32
N LEU A 233 6.35 -5.79 10.87
CA LEU A 233 6.30 -7.21 11.15
C LEU A 233 7.61 -7.67 11.78
N SER A 234 7.52 -8.28 12.96
CA SER A 234 8.59 -9.05 13.59
C SER A 234 8.19 -10.51 13.67
N PHE A 235 9.14 -11.40 13.64
CA PHE A 235 8.93 -12.85 13.63
C PHE A 235 9.40 -13.45 14.93
N THR A 236 8.52 -14.28 15.50
CA THR A 236 8.79 -15.03 16.77
C THR A 236 8.46 -16.48 16.60
#